data_6e0cc1969a95064345aff81e39d3d9f9
#
_entry.id   6e0cc1969a95064345aff81e39d3d9f9
#
_cell.length_a   1.000
_cell.length_b   1.000
_cell.length_c   1.000
_cell.angle_alpha   90.00
_cell.angle_beta   90.00
_cell.angle_gamma   90.00
#
_symmetry.space_group_name_H-M   'P 1'
#
loop_
_entity.id
_entity.type
_entity.pdbx_description
1 polymer ?
#
loop_
_entity_poly.entity_id
_entity_poly.type
_entity_poly.pdbx_seq_one_letter_code
_entity_poly.pdbx_strand_id
1 'polypeptide(L)'
;GSDIRLVGSGFGSEKNLKLYLDSTILKSVNTDKQGNFLTTISIPDAYNVGTSEFIIKDEFENIQTTNINVKESKNRFLKTSNFEVNSIPAEIRYEETLTISGSAYPQSAIIIAFENNERVLEKTRVISANANGEWVFEETIERTDDLGEKFLIFKNKQDKTTKSLTVKSDYLIQISASAVRYNAGETVTITGTAEPNNNTTIWVKDQNKKIVHYDVFTSNADGSLNYEFVTDDTFSSGTYTVIMKQEGGSDAALFGIGKYPTSVIVALMEKTNFDLNSKAILSIVGPASSNLSITILDSNDNIKMTDSITSSSIGKNKYAIDLDGLDSGVYRVAVSSTNIQDSAKFSIGLESASGAISLVSTKSNYFPGESILIIGNTGNNARLMITLLDPSGNISATTETFSDSTGSFSTNDIGIPSDGVLGDWKITAHNRLDSNSVEINVSIPTGKSLTLQIEGTQFATGDIVIIKGVGQSDANRLAVKITNESDEVVESLHTPITSSGMFYLPWTVPAGFDTGTYTITVSDDENSSSFEIFIQ
;
A
#
# COMPACT_ATOMS: atom_id res chain seq x y z
N GLY A 1 22.01 -34.87 -8.75
CA GLY A 1 20.98 -35.04 -9.78
C GLY A 1 21.32 -36.15 -10.76
N SER A 2 20.28 -36.77 -11.30
CA SER A 2 20.49 -37.77 -12.36
C SER A 2 20.11 -37.15 -13.69
N ASP A 3 20.94 -37.35 -14.69
CA ASP A 3 20.63 -36.99 -16.06
C ASP A 3 19.67 -37.99 -16.66
N ILE A 4 18.56 -37.52 -17.21
CA ILE A 4 17.54 -38.33 -17.90
C ILE A 4 17.56 -37.92 -19.37
N ARG A 5 17.76 -38.90 -20.24
CA ARG A 5 17.61 -38.73 -21.67
C ARG A 5 16.14 -38.85 -22.04
N LEU A 6 15.57 -37.83 -22.62
CA LEU A 6 14.18 -37.78 -23.07
C LEU A 6 14.12 -37.83 -24.59
N VAL A 7 13.23 -38.68 -25.08
CA VAL A 7 12.88 -38.79 -26.49
C VAL A 7 11.38 -38.57 -26.58
N GLY A 8 10.95 -37.66 -27.41
CA GLY A 8 9.53 -37.41 -27.67
C GLY A 8 9.25 -37.42 -29.16
N SER A 9 8.04 -37.86 -29.54
CA SER A 9 7.57 -37.88 -30.92
C SER A 9 6.07 -37.59 -30.99
N GLY A 10 5.61 -37.17 -32.17
CA GLY A 10 4.18 -36.87 -32.39
C GLY A 10 3.76 -35.48 -32.01
N PHE A 11 4.70 -34.58 -31.72
CA PHE A 11 4.42 -33.17 -31.52
C PHE A 11 4.35 -32.41 -32.87
N GLY A 12 3.93 -31.17 -32.85
CA GLY A 12 3.98 -30.33 -34.06
C GLY A 12 5.43 -30.12 -34.54
N SER A 13 5.59 -29.90 -35.84
CA SER A 13 6.88 -29.62 -36.49
C SER A 13 7.45 -28.26 -36.00
N GLU A 14 8.73 -28.21 -35.65
CA GLU A 14 9.47 -26.99 -35.26
C GLU A 14 8.81 -26.19 -34.14
N LYS A 15 8.19 -26.89 -33.15
CA LYS A 15 7.51 -26.30 -32.00
C LYS A 15 8.43 -26.19 -30.80
N ASN A 16 8.25 -25.11 -30.01
CA ASN A 16 8.92 -24.98 -28.73
C ASN A 16 8.10 -25.67 -27.63
N LEU A 17 8.72 -26.61 -26.94
CA LEU A 17 8.14 -27.35 -25.85
C LEU A 17 8.82 -26.97 -24.54
N LYS A 18 8.03 -26.77 -23.48
CA LYS A 18 8.51 -26.58 -22.12
C LYS A 18 8.34 -27.87 -21.33
N LEU A 19 9.40 -28.28 -20.68
CA LEU A 19 9.47 -29.53 -19.90
C LEU A 19 9.42 -29.15 -18.42
N TYR A 20 8.46 -29.70 -17.69
CA TYR A 20 8.26 -29.44 -16.27
C TYR A 20 8.39 -30.72 -15.46
N LEU A 21 8.79 -30.57 -14.21
CA LEU A 21 8.62 -31.58 -13.17
C LEU A 21 7.77 -30.94 -12.08
N ASP A 22 6.56 -31.48 -11.88
CA ASP A 22 5.49 -30.85 -11.13
C ASP A 22 5.26 -29.41 -11.67
N SER A 23 5.46 -28.40 -10.88
CA SER A 23 5.34 -26.98 -11.30
C SER A 23 6.65 -26.34 -11.77
N THR A 24 7.78 -27.06 -11.73
CA THR A 24 9.11 -26.50 -12.02
C THR A 24 9.52 -26.73 -13.46
N ILE A 25 9.85 -25.65 -14.20
CA ILE A 25 10.40 -25.73 -15.55
C ILE A 25 11.83 -26.30 -15.46
N LEU A 26 12.07 -27.42 -16.12
CA LEU A 26 13.41 -28.02 -16.22
C LEU A 26 14.17 -27.53 -17.46
N LYS A 27 13.50 -27.42 -18.59
CA LYS A 27 14.11 -27.09 -19.87
C LYS A 27 13.09 -26.72 -20.93
N SER A 28 13.51 -25.92 -21.91
CA SER A 28 12.80 -25.77 -23.18
C SER A 28 13.55 -26.51 -24.27
N VAL A 29 12.82 -27.13 -25.22
CA VAL A 29 13.36 -27.88 -26.36
C VAL A 29 12.53 -27.64 -27.62
N ASN A 30 13.16 -27.57 -28.77
CA ASN A 30 12.45 -27.48 -30.03
C ASN A 30 12.30 -28.88 -30.66
N THR A 31 11.16 -29.14 -31.28
CA THR A 31 10.95 -30.33 -32.11
C THR A 31 11.61 -30.15 -33.49
N ASP A 32 11.98 -31.26 -34.07
CA ASP A 32 12.45 -31.29 -35.47
C ASP A 32 11.26 -31.16 -36.47
N LYS A 33 11.57 -31.21 -37.75
CA LYS A 33 10.56 -31.15 -38.85
C LYS A 33 9.56 -32.30 -38.84
N GLN A 34 9.89 -33.41 -38.19
CA GLN A 34 9.05 -34.58 -38.01
C GLN A 34 8.25 -34.56 -36.70
N GLY A 35 8.42 -33.49 -35.88
CA GLY A 35 7.75 -33.38 -34.59
C GLY A 35 8.39 -34.22 -33.48
N ASN A 36 9.67 -34.58 -33.61
CA ASN A 36 10.41 -35.32 -32.58
C ASN A 36 11.37 -34.40 -31.84
N PHE A 37 11.71 -34.76 -30.63
CA PHE A 37 12.83 -34.16 -29.91
C PHE A 37 13.66 -35.19 -29.17
N LEU A 38 14.92 -34.86 -28.98
CA LEU A 38 15.86 -35.58 -28.13
C LEU A 38 16.57 -34.57 -27.24
N THR A 39 16.49 -34.75 -25.92
CA THR A 39 17.19 -33.86 -24.99
C THR A 39 17.61 -34.62 -23.74
N THR A 40 18.52 -34.02 -23.01
CA THR A 40 18.87 -34.49 -21.65
C THR A 40 18.41 -33.43 -20.66
N ILE A 41 17.75 -33.85 -19.61
CA ILE A 41 17.38 -33.04 -18.47
C ILE A 41 18.06 -33.60 -17.22
N SER A 42 18.38 -32.73 -16.28
CA SER A 42 18.88 -33.11 -14.97
C SER A 42 17.79 -32.88 -13.94
N ILE A 43 17.42 -33.90 -13.18
CA ILE A 43 16.53 -33.70 -12.04
C ILE A 43 17.31 -32.99 -10.95
N PRO A 44 16.86 -31.83 -10.47
CA PRO A 44 17.55 -31.13 -9.41
C PRO A 44 17.73 -32.00 -8.16
N ASP A 45 18.89 -31.91 -7.51
CA ASP A 45 19.20 -32.69 -6.31
C ASP A 45 18.28 -32.37 -5.11
N ALA A 46 17.70 -31.18 -5.11
CA ALA A 46 16.76 -30.74 -4.09
C ALA A 46 15.32 -31.28 -4.26
N TYR A 47 15.06 -32.05 -5.32
CA TYR A 47 13.72 -32.61 -5.53
C TYR A 47 13.35 -33.67 -4.48
N ASN A 48 12.10 -33.65 -4.06
CA ASN A 48 11.60 -34.63 -3.09
C ASN A 48 11.60 -36.06 -3.68
N VAL A 49 11.95 -37.03 -2.86
CA VAL A 49 11.82 -38.46 -3.20
C VAL A 49 10.35 -38.80 -3.25
N GLY A 50 9.93 -39.46 -4.30
CA GLY A 50 8.53 -39.89 -4.49
C GLY A 50 8.09 -39.84 -5.94
N THR A 51 6.81 -39.94 -6.16
CA THR A 51 6.20 -39.83 -7.49
C THR A 51 5.97 -38.36 -7.81
N SER A 52 6.53 -37.90 -8.92
CA SER A 52 6.37 -36.55 -9.45
C SER A 52 5.78 -36.61 -10.85
N GLU A 53 4.96 -35.63 -11.19
CA GLU A 53 4.37 -35.49 -12.51
C GLU A 53 5.35 -34.80 -13.46
N PHE A 54 5.70 -35.48 -14.55
CA PHE A 54 6.50 -34.90 -15.63
C PHE A 54 5.56 -34.38 -16.73
N ILE A 55 5.65 -33.08 -17.04
CA ILE A 55 4.73 -32.38 -17.93
C ILE A 55 5.49 -31.84 -19.12
N ILE A 56 4.99 -32.06 -20.32
CA ILE A 56 5.43 -31.42 -21.55
C ILE A 56 4.31 -30.51 -22.03
N LYS A 57 4.61 -29.24 -22.25
CA LYS A 57 3.64 -28.21 -22.66
C LYS A 57 4.15 -27.51 -23.90
N ASP A 58 3.28 -27.36 -24.91
CA ASP A 58 3.58 -26.57 -26.10
C ASP A 58 3.11 -25.10 -25.98
N GLU A 59 3.40 -24.30 -26.98
CA GLU A 59 3.02 -22.88 -27.05
C GLU A 59 1.50 -22.64 -27.13
N PHE A 60 0.70 -23.69 -27.41
CA PHE A 60 -0.77 -23.63 -27.45
C PHE A 60 -1.41 -24.24 -26.19
N GLU A 61 -0.58 -24.47 -25.16
CA GLU A 61 -1.03 -25.05 -23.87
C GLU A 61 -1.49 -26.52 -23.97
N ASN A 62 -1.21 -27.22 -25.06
CA ASN A 62 -1.42 -28.69 -25.10
C ASN A 62 -0.45 -29.34 -24.13
N ILE A 63 -0.98 -30.25 -23.31
CA ILE A 63 -0.23 -30.88 -22.21
C ILE A 63 -0.18 -32.38 -22.43
N GLN A 64 1.03 -32.93 -22.28
CA GLN A 64 1.26 -34.38 -22.11
C GLN A 64 1.90 -34.61 -20.76
N THR A 65 1.37 -35.56 -19.98
CA THR A 65 1.87 -35.85 -18.63
C THR A 65 2.25 -37.31 -18.48
N THR A 66 3.24 -37.55 -17.63
CA THR A 66 3.60 -38.89 -17.17
C THR A 66 4.19 -38.80 -15.76
N ASN A 67 3.98 -39.84 -14.98
CA ASN A 67 4.54 -39.92 -13.64
C ASN A 67 5.95 -40.53 -13.69
N ILE A 68 6.89 -39.87 -13.02
CA ILE A 68 8.22 -40.41 -12.78
C ILE A 68 8.45 -40.62 -11.28
N ASN A 69 9.19 -41.66 -10.94
CA ASN A 69 9.52 -41.92 -9.56
C ASN A 69 10.93 -41.45 -9.26
N VAL A 70 11.03 -40.35 -8.52
CA VAL A 70 12.30 -39.78 -8.08
C VAL A 70 12.77 -40.59 -6.86
N LYS A 71 13.91 -41.25 -6.98
CA LYS A 71 14.52 -42.06 -5.92
C LYS A 71 15.75 -41.38 -5.37
N GLU A 72 16.01 -41.65 -4.09
CA GLU A 72 17.25 -41.22 -3.47
C GLU A 72 18.47 -41.83 -4.17
N SER A 73 19.47 -41.01 -4.48
CA SER A 73 20.71 -41.50 -5.09
C SER A 73 21.45 -42.38 -4.11
N LYS A 74 21.84 -43.59 -4.55
CA LYS A 74 22.61 -44.54 -3.73
C LYS A 74 24.05 -44.11 -3.48
N ASN A 75 24.54 -43.06 -4.13
CA ASN A 75 25.85 -42.48 -3.87
C ASN A 75 25.78 -41.59 -2.62
N ARG A 76 26.01 -42.19 -1.46
CA ARG A 76 26.35 -41.47 -0.23
C ARG A 76 27.73 -40.83 -0.39
N PHE A 77 27.78 -39.64 -0.93
CA PHE A 77 28.95 -38.80 -0.70
C PHE A 77 28.84 -38.23 0.71
N LEU A 78 29.93 -38.34 1.43
CA LEU A 78 30.10 -37.89 2.80
C LEU A 78 29.59 -36.45 2.98
N LYS A 79 28.83 -36.29 4.05
CA LYS A 79 28.28 -35.05 4.56
C LYS A 79 29.39 -34.05 4.90
N THR A 80 29.80 -33.24 3.96
CA THR A 80 30.61 -32.02 4.19
C THR A 80 30.30 -30.99 3.11
N SER A 81 29.05 -30.68 2.85
CA SER A 81 28.74 -29.48 2.10
C SER A 81 28.15 -28.47 3.07
N ASN A 82 28.91 -27.45 3.39
CA ASN A 82 28.39 -26.27 4.02
C ASN A 82 27.51 -25.59 2.98
N PHE A 83 26.20 -25.77 3.08
CA PHE A 83 25.26 -24.95 2.34
C PHE A 83 25.21 -23.59 3.04
N GLU A 84 25.79 -22.60 2.41
CA GLU A 84 25.87 -21.25 2.94
C GLU A 84 25.24 -20.27 1.94
N VAL A 85 24.47 -19.33 2.47
CA VAL A 85 23.96 -18.18 1.77
C VAL A 85 24.61 -16.97 2.40
N ASN A 86 25.39 -16.23 1.65
CA ASN A 86 26.07 -15.02 2.12
C ASN A 86 25.01 -13.97 2.55
N SER A 87 25.50 -12.87 3.12
CA SER A 87 24.64 -11.74 3.46
C SER A 87 23.91 -11.22 2.21
N ILE A 88 22.65 -10.90 2.37
CA ILE A 88 21.85 -10.21 1.37
C ILE A 88 21.63 -8.76 1.81
N PRO A 89 21.34 -7.83 0.89
CA PRO A 89 20.96 -6.48 1.29
C PRO A 89 19.68 -6.53 2.12
N ALA A 90 19.58 -5.65 3.13
CA ALA A 90 18.36 -5.51 3.92
C ALA A 90 17.22 -4.91 3.08
N GLU A 91 17.58 -4.09 2.08
CA GLU A 91 16.66 -3.36 1.22
C GLU A 91 17.15 -3.41 -0.22
N ILE A 92 16.21 -3.41 -1.15
CA ILE A 92 16.48 -3.30 -2.59
C ILE A 92 15.34 -2.48 -3.23
N ARG A 93 15.64 -1.81 -4.33
CA ARG A 93 14.67 -0.98 -5.04
C ARG A 93 14.32 -1.56 -6.40
N TYR A 94 13.27 -1.02 -7.00
CA TYR A 94 12.93 -1.36 -8.38
C TYR A 94 14.10 -1.07 -9.33
N GLU A 95 14.22 -1.90 -10.36
CA GLU A 95 15.28 -1.84 -11.39
C GLU A 95 16.70 -2.10 -10.85
N GLU A 96 16.87 -2.32 -9.55
CA GLU A 96 18.13 -2.81 -9.00
C GLU A 96 18.24 -4.33 -9.17
N THR A 97 19.47 -4.80 -9.36
CA THR A 97 19.76 -6.23 -9.46
C THR A 97 20.16 -6.78 -8.10
N LEU A 98 19.35 -7.68 -7.58
CA LEU A 98 19.66 -8.46 -6.38
C LEU A 98 20.71 -9.51 -6.74
N THR A 99 21.91 -9.37 -6.20
CA THR A 99 22.98 -10.35 -6.35
C THR A 99 23.21 -11.07 -5.03
N ILE A 100 23.03 -12.39 -5.02
CA ILE A 100 23.23 -13.25 -3.85
C ILE A 100 24.22 -14.34 -4.23
N SER A 101 25.14 -14.61 -3.34
CA SER A 101 26.14 -15.67 -3.53
C SER A 101 26.19 -16.60 -2.34
N GLY A 102 26.83 -17.73 -2.53
CA GLY A 102 27.02 -18.69 -1.47
C GLY A 102 27.82 -19.91 -1.91
N SER A 103 27.83 -20.91 -1.04
CA SER A 103 28.45 -22.20 -1.31
C SER A 103 27.45 -23.34 -1.17
N ALA A 104 27.65 -24.40 -1.94
CA ALA A 104 26.87 -25.61 -1.92
C ALA A 104 27.74 -26.78 -2.40
N TYR A 105 27.18 -28.00 -2.42
CA TYR A 105 27.90 -29.11 -3.04
C TYR A 105 28.14 -28.82 -4.53
N PRO A 106 29.34 -29.11 -5.05
CA PRO A 106 29.66 -28.90 -6.46
C PRO A 106 28.59 -29.46 -7.41
N GLN A 107 28.19 -28.65 -8.39
CA GLN A 107 27.18 -28.99 -9.41
C GLN A 107 25.78 -29.29 -8.86
N SER A 108 25.51 -29.00 -7.58
CA SER A 108 24.19 -29.20 -7.00
C SER A 108 23.24 -28.06 -7.37
N ALA A 109 21.95 -28.39 -7.49
CA ALA A 109 20.91 -27.40 -7.70
C ALA A 109 20.52 -26.71 -6.40
N ILE A 110 20.24 -25.43 -6.49
CA ILE A 110 19.70 -24.58 -5.44
C ILE A 110 18.35 -24.04 -5.92
N ILE A 111 17.30 -24.27 -5.16
CA ILE A 111 15.97 -23.70 -5.41
C ILE A 111 15.85 -22.45 -4.54
N ILE A 112 15.44 -21.34 -5.15
CA ILE A 112 15.22 -20.07 -4.49
C ILE A 112 13.74 -19.73 -4.67
N ALA A 113 12.98 -19.69 -3.56
CA ALA A 113 11.58 -19.30 -3.56
C ALA A 113 11.43 -17.93 -2.92
N PHE A 114 10.63 -17.06 -3.54
CA PHE A 114 10.26 -15.75 -3.03
C PHE A 114 8.86 -15.84 -2.46
N GLU A 115 8.71 -15.47 -1.20
CA GLU A 115 7.43 -15.38 -0.51
C GLU A 115 7.23 -13.93 -0.04
N ASN A 116 5.98 -13.44 -0.07
CA ASN A 116 5.64 -12.15 0.51
C ASN A 116 5.58 -12.21 2.05
N ASN A 117 5.20 -11.12 2.68
CA ASN A 117 5.05 -11.01 4.14
C ASN A 117 4.01 -11.99 4.71
N GLU A 118 3.01 -12.40 3.93
CA GLU A 118 2.00 -13.39 4.29
C GLU A 118 2.43 -14.83 4.05
N ARG A 119 3.67 -15.04 3.63
CA ARG A 119 4.24 -16.36 3.27
C ARG A 119 3.60 -17.00 2.04
N VAL A 120 2.99 -16.19 1.18
CA VAL A 120 2.49 -16.64 -0.12
C VAL A 120 3.64 -16.68 -1.12
N LEU A 121 3.77 -17.79 -1.82
CA LEU A 121 4.80 -17.99 -2.85
C LEU A 121 4.50 -17.10 -4.07
N GLU A 122 5.42 -16.22 -4.41
CA GLU A 122 5.31 -15.34 -5.58
C GLU A 122 6.05 -15.90 -6.80
N LYS A 123 7.30 -16.30 -6.62
CA LYS A 123 8.12 -16.84 -7.72
C LYS A 123 9.16 -17.84 -7.22
N THR A 124 9.62 -18.70 -8.13
CA THR A 124 10.66 -19.68 -7.86
C THR A 124 11.73 -19.63 -8.94
N ARG A 125 12.99 -19.75 -8.54
CA ARG A 125 14.15 -19.84 -9.41
C ARG A 125 14.96 -21.08 -9.06
N VAL A 126 15.67 -21.64 -10.04
CA VAL A 126 16.61 -22.76 -9.85
C VAL A 126 17.93 -22.39 -10.49
N ILE A 127 18.99 -22.47 -9.72
CA ILE A 127 20.37 -22.26 -10.16
C ILE A 127 21.23 -23.48 -9.80
N SER A 128 22.45 -23.56 -10.28
CA SER A 128 23.39 -24.63 -9.96
C SER A 128 24.71 -24.06 -9.45
N ALA A 129 25.28 -24.70 -8.44
CA ALA A 129 26.63 -24.41 -8.02
C ALA A 129 27.63 -24.84 -9.12
N ASN A 130 28.74 -24.14 -9.22
CA ASN A 130 29.82 -24.47 -10.13
C ASN A 130 30.64 -25.70 -9.68
N ALA A 131 31.67 -26.06 -10.40
CA ALA A 131 32.54 -27.22 -10.08
C ALA A 131 33.28 -27.06 -8.73
N ASN A 132 33.44 -25.85 -8.23
CA ASN A 132 34.04 -25.56 -6.92
C ASN A 132 33.00 -25.51 -5.78
N GLY A 133 31.70 -25.60 -6.10
CA GLY A 133 30.63 -25.49 -5.14
C GLY A 133 30.17 -24.05 -4.88
N GLU A 134 30.67 -23.07 -5.62
CA GLU A 134 30.25 -21.67 -5.52
C GLU A 134 29.02 -21.42 -6.40
N TRP A 135 28.13 -20.54 -5.96
CA TRP A 135 26.98 -20.12 -6.75
C TRP A 135 26.73 -18.62 -6.59
N VAL A 136 26.21 -18.04 -7.65
CA VAL A 136 25.73 -16.66 -7.69
C VAL A 136 24.32 -16.69 -8.29
N PHE A 137 23.45 -15.92 -7.69
CA PHE A 137 22.08 -15.68 -8.14
C PHE A 137 21.92 -14.19 -8.40
N GLU A 138 21.36 -13.85 -9.53
CA GLU A 138 21.05 -12.49 -9.91
C GLU A 138 19.57 -12.41 -10.34
N GLU A 139 18.85 -11.46 -9.80
CA GLU A 139 17.47 -11.18 -10.14
C GLU A 139 17.26 -9.67 -10.15
N THR A 140 16.77 -9.12 -11.23
CA THR A 140 16.35 -7.72 -11.27
C THR A 140 14.97 -7.60 -10.67
N ILE A 141 14.80 -6.66 -9.74
CA ILE A 141 13.51 -6.36 -9.13
C ILE A 141 12.73 -5.48 -10.10
N GLU A 142 11.66 -6.03 -10.62
CA GLU A 142 10.82 -5.33 -11.59
C GLU A 142 9.77 -4.45 -10.89
N ARG A 143 9.26 -3.42 -11.58
CA ARG A 143 8.16 -2.57 -11.07
C ARG A 143 6.85 -3.32 -10.85
N THR A 144 6.75 -4.54 -11.36
CA THR A 144 5.63 -5.47 -11.16
C THR A 144 5.77 -6.33 -9.93
N ASP A 145 6.95 -6.33 -9.28
CA ASP A 145 7.16 -7.02 -8.02
C ASP A 145 6.49 -6.23 -6.89
N ASP A 146 5.78 -6.91 -5.99
CA ASP A 146 5.14 -6.27 -4.86
C ASP A 146 6.17 -5.61 -3.93
N LEU A 147 5.83 -4.44 -3.40
CA LEU A 147 6.63 -3.76 -2.36
C LEU A 147 6.54 -4.51 -1.03
N GLY A 148 7.44 -4.15 -0.10
CA GLY A 148 7.43 -4.63 1.26
C GLY A 148 8.36 -5.79 1.52
N GLU A 149 8.18 -6.47 2.67
CA GLU A 149 9.07 -7.53 3.13
C GLU A 149 8.88 -8.80 2.29
N LYS A 150 10.00 -9.34 1.82
CA LYS A 150 10.09 -10.59 1.06
C LYS A 150 10.96 -11.59 1.81
N PHE A 151 10.53 -12.83 1.80
CA PHE A 151 11.29 -13.95 2.35
C PHE A 151 11.85 -14.79 1.20
N LEU A 152 13.16 -14.87 1.12
CA LEU A 152 13.86 -15.70 0.16
C LEU A 152 14.23 -17.02 0.84
N ILE A 153 13.67 -18.09 0.35
CA ILE A 153 13.90 -19.44 0.85
C ILE A 153 14.85 -20.15 -0.10
N PHE A 154 16.05 -20.43 0.38
CA PHE A 154 17.07 -21.17 -0.34
C PHE A 154 17.01 -22.63 0.09
N LYS A 155 16.84 -23.51 -0.87
CA LYS A 155 16.84 -24.95 -0.66
C LYS A 155 17.90 -25.63 -1.49
N ASN A 156 18.71 -26.43 -0.85
CA ASN A 156 19.51 -27.49 -1.45
C ASN A 156 18.99 -28.83 -0.91
N LYS A 157 19.40 -29.95 -1.43
CA LYS A 157 18.94 -31.33 -1.18
C LYS A 157 18.48 -31.64 0.25
N GLN A 158 19.15 -31.13 1.28
CA GLN A 158 18.87 -31.39 2.69
C GLN A 158 18.82 -30.13 3.55
N ASP A 159 19.29 -29.01 3.02
CA ASP A 159 19.45 -27.78 3.77
C ASP A 159 18.46 -26.72 3.29
N LYS A 160 17.93 -25.95 4.22
CA LYS A 160 17.03 -24.84 3.98
C LYS A 160 17.51 -23.63 4.78
N THR A 161 17.67 -22.50 4.12
CA THR A 161 17.97 -21.23 4.75
C THR A 161 16.97 -20.19 4.28
N THR A 162 16.51 -19.33 5.18
CA THR A 162 15.61 -18.22 4.86
C THR A 162 16.32 -16.92 5.16
N LYS A 163 16.23 -15.96 4.25
CA LYS A 163 16.69 -14.59 4.41
C LYS A 163 15.51 -13.67 4.11
N SER A 164 15.49 -12.48 4.69
CA SER A 164 14.50 -11.46 4.35
C SER A 164 15.16 -10.22 3.77
N LEU A 165 14.45 -9.54 2.91
CA LEU A 165 14.80 -8.22 2.38
C LEU A 165 13.51 -7.42 2.18
N THR A 166 13.63 -6.10 2.12
CA THR A 166 12.50 -5.22 1.83
C THR A 166 12.65 -4.64 0.43
N VAL A 167 11.64 -4.86 -0.43
CA VAL A 167 11.55 -4.19 -1.74
C VAL A 167 10.94 -2.81 -1.51
N LYS A 168 11.64 -1.76 -1.96
CA LYS A 168 11.23 -0.36 -1.82
C LYS A 168 11.03 0.30 -3.17
N SER A 169 10.17 1.31 -3.20
CA SER A 169 10.03 2.22 -4.32
C SER A 169 11.12 3.29 -4.31
N ASP A 170 11.54 3.74 -5.49
CA ASP A 170 12.37 4.95 -5.65
C ASP A 170 11.56 6.25 -5.52
N TYR A 171 10.25 6.15 -5.60
CA TYR A 171 9.38 7.31 -5.56
C TYR A 171 9.14 7.75 -4.13
N LEU A 172 9.70 8.91 -3.79
CA LEU A 172 9.38 9.61 -2.57
C LEU A 172 8.09 10.38 -2.79
N ILE A 173 7.08 10.08 -1.97
CA ILE A 173 5.89 10.92 -1.95
C ILE A 173 6.27 12.34 -1.55
N GLN A 174 5.84 13.32 -2.35
CA GLN A 174 6.01 14.76 -2.10
C GLN A 174 4.71 15.45 -2.43
N ILE A 175 4.19 16.25 -1.51
CA ILE A 175 2.94 16.96 -1.69
C ILE A 175 3.05 18.43 -1.35
N SER A 176 2.18 19.22 -1.95
CA SER A 176 1.96 20.63 -1.61
C SER A 176 0.49 21.00 -1.82
N ALA A 177 -0.02 21.90 -1.00
CA ALA A 177 -1.30 22.53 -1.28
C ALA A 177 -1.13 23.56 -2.40
N SER A 178 -2.06 23.61 -3.35
CA SER A 178 -2.01 24.53 -4.49
C SER A 178 -2.14 26.02 -4.06
N ALA A 179 -2.77 26.25 -2.90
CA ALA A 179 -2.82 27.55 -2.25
C ALA A 179 -2.47 27.43 -0.75
N VAL A 180 -1.90 28.49 -0.21
CA VAL A 180 -1.56 28.56 1.23
C VAL A 180 -2.81 28.80 2.08
N ARG A 181 -3.85 29.42 1.49
CA ARG A 181 -5.10 29.76 2.18
C ARG A 181 -6.29 29.56 1.26
N TYR A 182 -7.36 29.02 1.81
CA TYR A 182 -8.67 28.84 1.19
C TYR A 182 -9.76 29.53 2.03
N ASN A 183 -10.89 29.82 1.43
CA ASN A 183 -12.09 30.22 2.17
C ASN A 183 -12.92 28.97 2.52
N ALA A 184 -13.82 29.08 3.49
CA ALA A 184 -14.77 28.01 3.77
C ALA A 184 -15.67 27.74 2.55
N GLY A 185 -15.87 26.48 2.20
CA GLY A 185 -16.62 26.07 1.01
C GLY A 185 -15.80 25.97 -0.28
N GLU A 186 -14.53 26.43 -0.27
CA GLU A 186 -13.66 26.26 -1.43
C GLU A 186 -13.10 24.83 -1.54
N THR A 187 -12.77 24.45 -2.77
CA THR A 187 -12.05 23.20 -3.05
C THR A 187 -10.58 23.35 -2.73
N VAL A 188 -10.08 22.49 -1.86
CA VAL A 188 -8.66 22.37 -1.57
C VAL A 188 -8.06 21.38 -2.55
N THR A 189 -7.04 21.80 -3.30
CA THR A 189 -6.30 20.97 -4.23
C THR A 189 -4.92 20.68 -3.67
N ILE A 190 -4.59 19.41 -3.54
CA ILE A 190 -3.27 18.91 -3.15
C ILE A 190 -2.61 18.28 -4.37
N THR A 191 -1.44 18.78 -4.72
CA THR A 191 -0.66 18.27 -5.84
C THR A 191 0.66 17.70 -5.38
N GLY A 192 1.24 16.82 -6.19
CA GLY A 192 2.52 16.25 -5.83
C GLY A 192 2.99 15.14 -6.76
N THR A 193 3.92 14.35 -6.25
CA THR A 193 4.45 13.16 -6.91
C THR A 193 4.50 11.99 -5.93
N ALA A 194 4.31 10.80 -6.43
CA ALA A 194 4.34 9.57 -5.66
C ALA A 194 4.64 8.38 -6.58
N GLU A 195 4.63 7.18 -6.08
CA GLU A 195 4.72 5.98 -6.91
C GLU A 195 3.51 5.86 -7.83
N PRO A 196 3.72 5.59 -9.13
CA PRO A 196 2.64 5.42 -10.10
C PRO A 196 1.69 4.26 -9.76
N ASN A 197 0.39 4.46 -10.04
CA ASN A 197 -0.65 3.43 -9.90
C ASN A 197 -0.68 2.77 -8.52
N ASN A 198 -0.31 3.50 -7.47
CA ASN A 198 -0.26 2.97 -6.11
C ASN A 198 -1.29 3.66 -5.20
N ASN A 199 -1.85 2.89 -4.26
CA ASN A 199 -2.80 3.40 -3.29
C ASN A 199 -2.15 4.43 -2.38
N THR A 200 -2.78 5.59 -2.29
CA THR A 200 -2.36 6.71 -1.47
C THR A 200 -3.44 6.99 -0.43
N THR A 201 -3.07 6.91 0.82
CA THR A 201 -3.96 7.30 1.92
C THR A 201 -3.76 8.77 2.25
N ILE A 202 -4.84 9.51 2.43
CA ILE A 202 -4.84 10.91 2.82
C ILE A 202 -5.56 11.11 4.16
N TRP A 203 -4.99 11.93 5.02
CA TRP A 203 -5.60 12.46 6.23
C TRP A 203 -5.51 13.98 6.21
N VAL A 204 -6.61 14.65 6.52
CA VAL A 204 -6.60 16.08 6.82
C VAL A 204 -6.90 16.26 8.30
N LYS A 205 -5.98 16.91 9.00
CA LYS A 205 -6.07 17.16 10.45
C LYS A 205 -6.23 18.67 10.70
N ASP A 206 -7.12 19.00 11.64
CA ASP A 206 -7.25 20.37 12.14
C ASP A 206 -6.10 20.73 13.11
N GLN A 207 -6.10 21.97 13.60
CA GLN A 207 -5.12 22.48 14.56
C GLN A 207 -5.08 21.69 15.90
N ASN A 208 -6.14 20.94 16.23
CA ASN A 208 -6.23 20.08 17.42
C ASN A 208 -5.81 18.63 17.10
N LYS A 209 -5.28 18.37 15.90
CA LYS A 209 -4.90 17.05 15.37
C LYS A 209 -6.10 16.11 15.17
N LYS A 210 -7.34 16.61 15.22
CA LYS A 210 -8.52 15.84 14.86
C LYS A 210 -8.53 15.61 13.35
N ILE A 211 -8.73 14.37 12.93
CA ILE A 211 -8.93 14.02 11.52
C ILE A 211 -10.33 14.50 11.13
N VAL A 212 -10.41 15.35 10.12
CA VAL A 212 -11.64 15.94 9.58
C VAL A 212 -11.95 15.41 8.17
N HIS A 213 -10.98 14.79 7.51
CA HIS A 213 -11.14 14.14 6.22
C HIS A 213 -10.18 12.97 6.12
N TYR A 214 -10.65 11.87 5.58
CA TYR A 214 -9.89 10.65 5.29
C TYR A 214 -10.31 10.11 3.93
N ASP A 215 -9.34 9.66 3.14
CA ASP A 215 -9.63 8.96 1.90
C ASP A 215 -8.47 8.05 1.48
N VAL A 216 -8.75 7.16 0.53
CA VAL A 216 -7.76 6.34 -0.17
C VAL A 216 -8.02 6.46 -1.66
N PHE A 217 -7.01 6.85 -2.41
CA PHE A 217 -7.08 6.99 -3.86
C PHE A 217 -5.83 6.46 -4.53
N THR A 218 -5.87 6.24 -5.84
CA THR A 218 -4.73 5.73 -6.60
C THR A 218 -4.00 6.89 -7.27
N SER A 219 -2.68 6.94 -7.14
CA SER A 219 -1.84 7.90 -7.87
C SER A 219 -1.91 7.65 -9.38
N ASN A 220 -1.66 8.69 -10.17
CA ASN A 220 -1.70 8.59 -11.63
C ASN A 220 -0.59 7.68 -12.19
N ALA A 221 -0.77 7.19 -13.42
CA ALA A 221 0.18 6.32 -14.10
C ALA A 221 1.55 6.96 -14.37
N ASP A 222 1.65 8.29 -14.34
CA ASP A 222 2.89 9.05 -14.46
C ASP A 222 3.51 9.41 -13.10
N GLY A 223 2.90 8.96 -12.01
CA GLY A 223 3.33 9.26 -10.64
C GLY A 223 2.90 10.64 -10.14
N SER A 224 2.11 11.40 -10.90
CA SER A 224 1.54 12.65 -10.42
C SER A 224 0.42 12.40 -9.40
N LEU A 225 0.33 13.27 -8.41
CA LEU A 225 -0.77 13.34 -7.46
C LEU A 225 -1.57 14.61 -7.72
N ASN A 226 -2.87 14.46 -7.88
CA ASN A 226 -3.84 15.55 -7.84
C ASN A 226 -5.06 15.05 -7.06
N TYR A 227 -5.25 15.60 -5.88
CA TYR A 227 -6.36 15.22 -5.02
C TYR A 227 -7.12 16.47 -4.59
N GLU A 228 -8.43 16.43 -4.72
CA GLU A 228 -9.31 17.56 -4.43
C GLU A 228 -10.39 17.15 -3.42
N PHE A 229 -10.68 18.05 -2.49
CA PHE A 229 -11.78 17.91 -1.58
C PHE A 229 -12.37 19.28 -1.24
N VAL A 230 -13.67 19.31 -1.00
CA VAL A 230 -14.38 20.52 -0.64
C VAL A 230 -14.37 20.71 0.88
N THR A 231 -14.12 21.90 1.33
CA THR A 231 -14.23 22.27 2.74
C THR A 231 -15.69 22.55 3.09
N ASP A 232 -16.29 21.66 3.86
CA ASP A 232 -17.65 21.80 4.37
C ASP A 232 -17.71 22.49 5.75
N ASP A 233 -18.86 22.51 6.38
CA ASP A 233 -19.08 23.07 7.72
C ASP A 233 -18.33 22.38 8.86
N THR A 234 -17.72 21.22 8.60
CA THR A 234 -16.81 20.56 9.56
C THR A 234 -15.43 21.23 9.62
N PHE A 235 -15.11 22.07 8.61
CA PHE A 235 -13.86 22.81 8.52
C PHE A 235 -14.01 24.21 9.10
N SER A 236 -13.66 24.39 10.36
CA SER A 236 -13.62 25.72 11.02
C SER A 236 -12.42 26.56 10.54
N SER A 237 -12.47 27.89 10.75
CA SER A 237 -11.31 28.73 10.45
C SER A 237 -10.09 28.32 11.26
N GLY A 238 -8.99 27.96 10.59
CA GLY A 238 -7.81 27.43 11.24
C GLY A 238 -6.69 27.00 10.31
N THR A 239 -5.65 26.43 10.92
CA THR A 239 -4.55 25.73 10.23
C THR A 239 -4.89 24.25 10.09
N TYR A 240 -4.67 23.74 8.90
CA TYR A 240 -4.87 22.32 8.58
C TYR A 240 -3.58 21.69 8.07
N THR A 241 -3.42 20.44 8.40
CA THR A 241 -2.32 19.60 7.94
C THR A 241 -2.89 18.48 7.07
N VAL A 242 -2.46 18.42 5.82
CA VAL A 242 -2.66 17.26 4.96
C VAL A 242 -1.47 16.33 5.14
N ILE A 243 -1.73 15.06 5.35
CA ILE A 243 -0.72 14.00 5.36
C ILE A 243 -1.12 13.02 4.27
N MET A 244 -0.19 12.66 3.41
CA MET A 244 -0.36 11.57 2.44
C MET A 244 0.69 10.51 2.66
N LYS A 245 0.29 9.25 2.52
CA LYS A 245 1.14 8.08 2.73
C LYS A 245 0.92 7.05 1.63
N GLN A 246 2.02 6.52 1.13
CA GLN A 246 2.08 5.28 0.35
C GLN A 246 3.01 4.29 1.06
N GLU A 247 3.05 3.05 0.61
CA GLU A 247 4.12 2.15 1.01
C GLU A 247 5.47 2.76 0.57
N GLY A 248 6.41 2.90 1.49
CA GLY A 248 7.72 3.52 1.25
C GLY A 248 7.86 4.99 1.60
N GLY A 249 6.79 5.68 2.04
CA GLY A 249 6.95 7.04 2.51
C GLY A 249 5.68 7.81 2.83
N SER A 250 5.88 8.94 3.49
CA SER A 250 4.83 9.90 3.79
C SER A 250 5.35 11.33 3.65
N ASP A 251 4.46 12.26 3.33
CA ASP A 251 4.75 13.68 3.33
C ASP A 251 3.55 14.47 3.85
N ALA A 252 3.78 15.72 4.24
CA ALA A 252 2.74 16.61 4.73
C ALA A 252 2.82 17.99 4.09
N ALA A 253 1.65 18.64 3.99
CA ALA A 253 1.51 20.01 3.56
C ALA A 253 0.56 20.77 4.49
N LEU A 254 0.74 22.08 4.60
CA LEU A 254 -0.06 22.95 5.42
C LEU A 254 -0.88 23.90 4.56
N PHE A 255 -2.10 24.16 4.98
CA PHE A 255 -2.94 25.22 4.44
C PHE A 255 -3.81 25.83 5.54
N GLY A 256 -4.37 27.00 5.27
CA GLY A 256 -5.29 27.67 6.19
C GLY A 256 -6.68 27.79 5.61
N ILE A 257 -7.71 27.76 6.44
CA ILE A 257 -9.08 28.10 6.07
C ILE A 257 -9.48 29.39 6.77
N GLY A 258 -9.97 30.37 6.01
CA GLY A 258 -10.35 31.68 6.50
C GLY A 258 -9.18 32.56 6.96
N LYS A 259 -8.03 32.00 7.23
CA LYS A 259 -6.80 32.68 7.66
C LYS A 259 -5.55 31.98 7.11
N TYR A 260 -4.40 32.66 7.12
CA TYR A 260 -3.13 32.00 6.80
C TYR A 260 -2.76 30.95 7.84
N PRO A 261 -2.14 29.85 7.45
CA PRO A 261 -1.71 28.82 8.40
C PRO A 261 -0.66 29.38 9.36
N THR A 262 -0.78 28.98 10.61
CA THR A 262 0.27 29.22 11.61
C THR A 262 1.34 28.13 11.51
N SER A 263 2.55 28.44 11.95
CA SER A 263 3.62 27.44 12.02
C SER A 263 3.22 26.30 12.95
N VAL A 264 3.36 25.07 12.46
CA VAL A 264 3.21 23.83 13.22
C VAL A 264 4.41 22.92 12.95
N ILE A 265 4.60 21.92 13.79
CA ILE A 265 5.51 20.82 13.50
C ILE A 265 4.66 19.57 13.22
N VAL A 266 5.05 18.83 12.19
CA VAL A 266 4.50 17.50 11.85
C VAL A 266 5.66 16.54 11.82
N ALA A 267 5.61 15.50 12.64
CA ALA A 267 6.59 14.43 12.73
C ALA A 267 5.98 13.12 12.23
N LEU A 268 6.57 12.53 11.20
CA LEU A 268 6.07 11.30 10.58
C LEU A 268 7.19 10.27 10.49
N MET A 269 6.97 9.09 11.03
CA MET A 269 7.89 7.95 10.86
C MET A 269 7.59 7.24 9.53
N GLU A 270 8.64 6.85 8.79
CA GLU A 270 8.50 6.11 7.54
C GLU A 270 7.83 4.74 7.77
N LYS A 271 8.19 4.07 8.88
CA LYS A 271 7.63 2.79 9.29
C LYS A 271 7.15 2.84 10.74
N THR A 272 6.30 1.90 11.08
CA THR A 272 5.81 1.71 12.46
C THR A 272 6.80 0.92 13.30
N ASN A 273 7.46 -0.09 12.70
CA ASN A 273 8.45 -0.94 13.36
C ASN A 273 9.73 -1.02 12.53
N PHE A 274 10.87 -0.91 13.18
CA PHE A 274 12.20 -0.93 12.58
C PHE A 274 13.01 -2.11 13.11
N ASP A 275 13.94 -2.59 12.31
CA ASP A 275 14.86 -3.65 12.73
C ASP A 275 15.89 -3.10 13.73
N LEU A 276 16.38 -3.98 14.61
CA LEU A 276 17.50 -3.67 15.50
C LEU A 276 18.74 -3.24 14.68
N ASN A 277 19.47 -2.26 15.18
CA ASN A 277 20.71 -1.75 14.56
C ASN A 277 20.51 -1.24 13.13
N SER A 278 19.33 -0.74 12.81
CA SER A 278 18.99 -0.12 11.53
C SER A 278 18.94 1.41 11.65
N LYS A 279 18.46 2.07 10.61
CA LYS A 279 18.16 3.51 10.64
C LYS A 279 16.67 3.74 10.46
N ALA A 280 16.11 4.58 11.31
CA ALA A 280 14.72 5.02 11.18
C ALA A 280 14.67 6.40 10.50
N ILE A 281 13.83 6.56 9.49
CA ILE A 281 13.66 7.84 8.83
C ILE A 281 12.47 8.58 9.42
N LEU A 282 12.74 9.78 9.88
CA LEU A 282 11.77 10.75 10.38
C LEU A 282 11.60 11.87 9.35
N SER A 283 10.40 12.02 8.81
CA SER A 283 10.03 13.17 7.98
C SER A 283 9.47 14.28 8.87
N ILE A 284 9.94 15.48 8.69
CA ILE A 284 9.55 16.64 9.51
C ILE A 284 9.07 17.75 8.59
N VAL A 285 7.90 18.28 8.88
CA VAL A 285 7.41 19.55 8.33
C VAL A 285 7.31 20.55 9.48
N GLY A 286 7.93 21.72 9.35
CA GLY A 286 8.01 22.69 10.43
C GLY A 286 8.34 24.10 9.94
N PRO A 287 8.66 25.02 10.85
CA PRO A 287 9.07 26.37 10.47
C PRO A 287 10.32 26.34 9.61
N ALA A 288 10.33 27.13 8.54
CA ALA A 288 11.48 27.24 7.63
C ALA A 288 12.71 27.87 8.34
N SER A 289 13.90 27.37 7.99
CA SER A 289 15.19 27.90 8.46
C SER A 289 15.28 28.08 9.99
N SER A 290 14.67 27.17 10.74
CA SER A 290 14.57 27.20 12.21
C SER A 290 15.30 26.03 12.85
N ASN A 291 15.79 26.22 14.08
CA ASN A 291 16.33 25.11 14.85
C ASN A 291 15.22 24.21 15.38
N LEU A 292 15.35 22.93 15.11
CA LEU A 292 14.47 21.87 15.58
C LEU A 292 15.26 20.95 16.51
N SER A 293 14.75 20.74 17.71
CA SER A 293 15.26 19.73 18.64
C SER A 293 14.55 18.41 18.43
N ILE A 294 15.30 17.33 18.34
CA ILE A 294 14.79 15.96 18.16
C ILE A 294 15.17 15.17 19.41
N THR A 295 14.19 14.60 20.10
CA THR A 295 14.41 13.81 21.31
C THR A 295 13.73 12.46 21.16
N ILE A 296 14.49 11.39 21.42
CA ILE A 296 13.97 10.02 21.43
C ILE A 296 13.83 9.56 22.86
N LEU A 297 12.63 9.08 23.20
CA LEU A 297 12.26 8.60 24.53
C LEU A 297 11.81 7.15 24.44
N ASP A 298 12.11 6.37 25.48
CA ASP A 298 11.55 5.04 25.64
C ASP A 298 10.10 5.09 26.17
N SER A 299 9.48 3.93 26.37
CA SER A 299 8.11 3.80 26.89
C SER A 299 7.92 4.34 28.32
N ASN A 300 8.99 4.61 29.05
CA ASN A 300 8.99 5.18 30.39
C ASN A 300 9.36 6.68 30.40
N ASP A 301 9.35 7.32 29.22
CA ASP A 301 9.75 8.71 28.99
C ASP A 301 11.22 9.01 29.35
N ASN A 302 12.09 8.00 29.44
CA ASN A 302 13.52 8.23 29.57
C ASN A 302 14.12 8.65 28.24
N ILE A 303 14.91 9.72 28.27
CA ILE A 303 15.62 10.20 27.09
C ILE A 303 16.74 9.22 26.73
N LYS A 304 16.70 8.72 25.50
CA LYS A 304 17.72 7.85 24.91
C LYS A 304 18.66 8.60 23.98
N MET A 305 18.16 9.58 23.26
CA MET A 305 18.92 10.39 22.33
C MET A 305 18.36 11.80 22.26
N THR A 306 19.23 12.77 22.07
CA THR A 306 18.86 14.16 21.75
C THR A 306 19.77 14.66 20.65
N ASP A 307 19.19 15.30 19.63
CA ASP A 307 19.91 15.93 18.54
C ASP A 307 19.19 17.22 18.11
N SER A 308 19.81 17.98 17.23
CA SER A 308 19.22 19.19 16.68
C SER A 308 19.59 19.37 15.21
N ILE A 309 18.63 19.83 14.42
CA ILE A 309 18.84 20.17 13.03
C ILE A 309 18.33 21.57 12.72
N THR A 310 18.88 22.20 11.70
CA THR A 310 18.27 23.39 11.12
C THR A 310 17.37 22.99 9.98
N SER A 311 16.10 23.38 10.04
CA SER A 311 15.13 23.07 9.00
C SER A 311 15.49 23.74 7.68
N SER A 312 15.11 23.11 6.57
CA SER A 312 15.31 23.65 5.22
C SER A 312 14.57 24.98 5.00
N SER A 313 14.89 25.66 3.93
CA SER A 313 14.22 26.92 3.55
C SER A 313 12.73 26.77 3.23
N ILE A 314 12.27 25.54 2.99
CA ILE A 314 10.85 25.22 2.77
C ILE A 314 10.21 24.53 3.98
N GLY A 315 10.96 24.38 5.10
CA GLY A 315 10.47 23.74 6.32
C GLY A 315 10.31 22.21 6.26
N LYS A 316 10.76 21.54 5.19
CA LYS A 316 10.68 20.07 5.04
C LYS A 316 12.06 19.45 5.21
N ASN A 317 12.15 18.40 6.03
CA ASN A 317 13.38 17.69 6.32
C ASN A 317 13.13 16.19 6.44
N LYS A 318 14.17 15.41 6.11
CA LYS A 318 14.29 14.02 6.50
C LYS A 318 15.48 13.86 7.43
N TYR A 319 15.26 13.18 8.55
CA TYR A 319 16.28 12.93 9.56
C TYR A 319 16.42 11.43 9.77
N ALA A 320 17.63 10.91 9.64
CA ALA A 320 17.93 9.52 9.90
C ALA A 320 18.34 9.33 11.37
N ILE A 321 17.51 8.64 12.12
CA ILE A 321 17.77 8.23 13.50
C ILE A 321 18.62 6.96 13.45
N ASP A 322 19.78 6.97 14.07
CA ASP A 322 20.58 5.77 14.26
C ASP A 322 20.02 4.98 15.44
N LEU A 323 19.66 3.73 15.20
CA LEU A 323 19.06 2.85 16.22
C LEU A 323 20.08 1.94 16.90
N ASP A 324 21.37 2.08 16.58
CA ASP A 324 22.44 1.30 17.21
C ASP A 324 22.46 1.54 18.73
N GLY A 325 22.47 0.44 19.49
CA GLY A 325 22.47 0.48 20.95
C GLY A 325 21.12 0.76 21.62
N LEU A 326 20.05 0.86 20.84
CA LEU A 326 18.68 0.87 21.37
C LEU A 326 18.13 -0.56 21.44
N ASP A 327 17.51 -0.89 22.56
CA ASP A 327 16.89 -2.20 22.78
C ASP A 327 15.58 -2.35 21.98
N SER A 328 15.13 -3.60 21.83
CA SER A 328 13.79 -3.86 21.32
C SER A 328 12.73 -3.25 22.23
N GLY A 329 11.77 -2.54 21.66
CA GLY A 329 10.73 -1.87 22.44
C GLY A 329 10.01 -0.76 21.70
N VAL A 330 9.15 -0.06 22.42
CA VAL A 330 8.38 1.09 21.93
C VAL A 330 9.09 2.38 22.29
N TYR A 331 9.17 3.26 21.31
CA TYR A 331 9.82 4.56 21.41
C TYR A 331 8.91 5.68 20.94
N ARG A 332 9.22 6.89 21.36
CA ARG A 332 8.59 8.12 20.89
C ARG A 332 9.68 9.11 20.45
N VAL A 333 9.58 9.61 19.25
CA VAL A 333 10.38 10.74 18.80
C VAL A 333 9.57 12.01 19.00
N ALA A 334 10.11 12.98 19.71
CA ALA A 334 9.55 14.31 19.86
C ALA A 334 10.39 15.32 19.08
N VAL A 335 9.73 16.16 18.30
CA VAL A 335 10.34 17.27 17.54
C VAL A 335 9.77 18.56 18.09
N SER A 336 10.63 19.50 18.43
CA SER A 336 10.21 20.79 19.01
C SER A 336 11.00 21.97 18.46
N SER A 337 10.37 23.15 18.46
CA SER A 337 10.99 24.44 18.18
C SER A 337 10.24 25.51 18.97
N THR A 338 10.94 26.30 19.75
CA THR A 338 10.42 27.38 20.60
C THR A 338 9.16 26.98 21.40
N ASN A 339 7.96 27.15 20.85
CA ASN A 339 6.68 26.90 21.53
C ASN A 339 5.79 25.90 20.78
N ILE A 340 6.31 25.24 19.76
CA ILE A 340 5.57 24.24 18.96
C ILE A 340 6.29 22.91 19.01
N GLN A 341 5.51 21.84 19.09
CA GLN A 341 6.04 20.49 19.14
C GLN A 341 5.08 19.49 18.52
N ASP A 342 5.64 18.39 18.04
CA ASP A 342 4.93 17.18 17.64
C ASP A 342 5.72 15.94 18.02
N SER A 343 5.06 14.80 18.02
CA SER A 343 5.73 13.53 18.29
C SER A 343 5.09 12.38 17.51
N ALA A 344 5.92 11.43 17.14
CA ALA A 344 5.49 10.18 16.52
C ALA A 344 5.98 8.99 17.37
N LYS A 345 5.18 7.93 17.41
CA LYS A 345 5.55 6.66 18.05
C LYS A 345 6.09 5.70 16.99
N PHE A 346 7.05 4.91 17.38
CA PHE A 346 7.60 3.82 16.58
C PHE A 346 8.10 2.71 17.51
N SER A 347 8.39 1.56 16.93
CA SER A 347 8.97 0.43 17.66
C SER A 347 10.23 -0.08 17.00
N ILE A 348 11.04 -0.78 17.75
CA ILE A 348 12.29 -1.40 17.30
C ILE A 348 12.23 -2.89 17.64
N GLY A 349 12.46 -3.75 16.65
CA GLY A 349 12.61 -5.19 16.83
C GLY A 349 11.40 -5.88 17.46
N LEU A 350 10.19 -5.30 17.37
CA LEU A 350 8.99 -5.97 17.85
C LEU A 350 8.59 -7.06 16.87
N GLU A 351 8.37 -8.24 17.42
CA GLU A 351 7.84 -9.37 16.67
C GLU A 351 6.32 -9.46 16.83
N SER A 352 5.70 -10.15 15.88
CA SER A 352 4.30 -10.56 15.99
C SER A 352 4.21 -11.57 17.15
N ALA A 353 3.89 -11.09 18.34
CA ALA A 353 3.77 -11.94 19.54
C ALA A 353 2.40 -12.64 19.55
N SER A 354 2.29 -13.70 20.36
CA SER A 354 1.03 -14.35 20.69
C SER A 354 0.39 -13.68 21.91
N GLY A 355 -0.92 -13.61 21.93
CA GLY A 355 -1.70 -13.11 23.07
C GLY A 355 -3.13 -12.82 22.61
N ALA A 356 -4.11 -13.16 23.45
CA ALA A 356 -5.51 -12.90 23.15
C ALA A 356 -5.71 -11.42 22.81
N ILE A 357 -6.34 -11.16 21.68
CA ILE A 357 -6.61 -9.81 21.20
C ILE A 357 -8.01 -9.40 21.64
N SER A 358 -8.13 -8.22 22.26
CA SER A 358 -9.40 -7.52 22.35
C SER A 358 -9.32 -6.24 21.54
N LEU A 359 -10.35 -5.92 20.78
CA LEU A 359 -10.44 -4.65 20.06
C LEU A 359 -11.86 -4.12 20.07
N VAL A 360 -11.97 -2.81 20.07
CA VAL A 360 -13.21 -2.07 19.93
C VAL A 360 -12.99 -0.88 19.01
N SER A 361 -14.01 -0.54 18.27
CA SER A 361 -14.15 0.73 17.59
C SER A 361 -14.82 1.74 18.51
N THR A 362 -14.42 2.99 18.47
CA THR A 362 -15.00 4.05 19.32
C THR A 362 -16.44 4.41 18.95
N LYS A 363 -16.87 4.04 17.77
CA LYS A 363 -18.25 4.20 17.27
C LYS A 363 -18.72 2.89 16.65
N SER A 364 -20.03 2.68 16.62
CA SER A 364 -20.66 1.59 15.88
C SER A 364 -21.08 1.98 14.46
N ASN A 365 -21.26 3.30 14.22
CA ASN A 365 -21.67 3.84 12.93
C ASN A 365 -20.65 4.88 12.44
N TYR A 366 -20.30 4.78 11.17
CA TYR A 366 -19.36 5.65 10.48
C TYR A 366 -19.97 6.14 9.17
N PHE A 367 -19.36 7.18 8.60
CA PHE A 367 -19.72 7.74 7.31
C PHE A 367 -18.56 7.58 6.32
N PRO A 368 -18.83 7.54 5.00
CA PRO A 368 -17.78 7.64 3.99
C PRO A 368 -16.91 8.89 4.24
N GLY A 369 -15.60 8.73 4.11
CA GLY A 369 -14.59 9.78 4.41
C GLY A 369 -14.22 9.90 5.90
N GLU A 370 -14.72 9.05 6.78
CA GLU A 370 -14.45 9.11 8.21
C GLU A 370 -13.35 8.15 8.66
N SER A 371 -12.39 8.64 9.46
CA SER A 371 -11.38 7.79 10.06
C SER A 371 -11.92 6.99 11.24
N ILE A 372 -11.36 5.81 11.47
CA ILE A 372 -11.77 4.90 12.52
C ILE A 372 -10.71 4.89 13.63
N LEU A 373 -11.10 5.26 14.85
CA LEU A 373 -10.24 5.06 16.02
C LEU A 373 -10.52 3.67 16.61
N ILE A 374 -9.48 2.84 16.57
CA ILE A 374 -9.47 1.47 17.10
C ILE A 374 -8.64 1.45 18.38
N ILE A 375 -9.15 0.82 19.41
CA ILE A 375 -8.48 0.65 20.70
C ILE A 375 -8.56 -0.83 21.07
N GLY A 376 -7.50 -1.35 21.69
CA GLY A 376 -7.51 -2.74 22.12
C GLY A 376 -6.37 -3.11 23.05
N ASN A 377 -6.33 -4.39 23.40
CA ASN A 377 -5.28 -4.99 24.20
C ASN A 377 -4.85 -6.33 23.60
N THR A 378 -3.59 -6.66 23.78
CA THR A 378 -2.98 -7.94 23.42
C THR A 378 -1.77 -8.19 24.33
N GLY A 379 -0.86 -9.08 23.95
CA GLY A 379 0.45 -9.23 24.64
C GLY A 379 1.24 -7.93 24.66
N ASN A 380 2.13 -7.79 25.63
CA ASN A 380 2.97 -6.60 25.81
C ASN A 380 3.99 -6.49 24.66
N ASN A 381 4.24 -5.27 24.18
CA ASN A 381 5.22 -4.99 23.11
C ASN A 381 5.04 -5.91 21.89
N ALA A 382 3.82 -6.11 21.48
CA ALA A 382 3.45 -6.98 20.37
C ALA A 382 3.09 -6.16 19.12
N ARG A 383 3.58 -6.60 17.98
CA ARG A 383 3.18 -6.09 16.67
C ARG A 383 1.86 -6.71 16.23
N LEU A 384 0.97 -5.92 15.66
CA LEU A 384 -0.32 -6.34 15.16
C LEU A 384 -0.56 -5.77 13.76
N MET A 385 -1.31 -6.52 12.96
CA MET A 385 -1.88 -6.06 11.71
C MET A 385 -3.38 -5.81 11.90
N ILE A 386 -3.85 -4.65 11.48
CA ILE A 386 -5.26 -4.27 11.46
C ILE A 386 -5.72 -4.23 10.01
N THR A 387 -6.78 -4.95 9.70
CA THR A 387 -7.36 -5.00 8.35
C THR A 387 -8.81 -4.56 8.40
N LEU A 388 -9.19 -3.68 7.49
CA LEU A 388 -10.55 -3.23 7.27
C LEU A 388 -11.11 -3.91 6.03
N LEU A 389 -12.23 -4.61 6.19
CA LEU A 389 -12.93 -5.31 5.13
C LEU A 389 -14.25 -4.60 4.81
N ASP A 390 -14.54 -4.46 3.51
CA ASP A 390 -15.82 -3.95 3.02
C ASP A 390 -16.96 -4.97 3.24
N PRO A 391 -18.24 -4.61 3.00
CA PRO A 391 -19.37 -5.53 3.13
C PRO A 391 -19.31 -6.76 2.21
N SER A 392 -18.52 -6.71 1.14
CA SER A 392 -18.28 -7.84 0.23
C SER A 392 -17.13 -8.74 0.68
N GLY A 393 -16.41 -8.37 1.76
CA GLY A 393 -15.26 -9.09 2.29
C GLY A 393 -13.93 -8.75 1.62
N ASN A 394 -13.87 -7.72 0.77
CA ASN A 394 -12.62 -7.27 0.18
C ASN A 394 -11.83 -6.40 1.16
N ILE A 395 -10.51 -6.47 1.10
CA ILE A 395 -9.63 -5.61 1.89
C ILE A 395 -9.69 -4.19 1.33
N SER A 396 -10.17 -3.26 2.15
CA SER A 396 -10.19 -1.83 1.84
C SER A 396 -8.92 -1.13 2.34
N ALA A 397 -8.47 -1.46 3.54
CA ALA A 397 -7.26 -0.88 4.11
C ALA A 397 -6.57 -1.87 5.05
N THR A 398 -5.25 -1.73 5.17
CA THR A 398 -4.44 -2.47 6.13
C THR A 398 -3.45 -1.52 6.77
N THR A 399 -3.28 -1.62 8.08
CA THR A 399 -2.25 -0.87 8.82
C THR A 399 -1.59 -1.72 9.88
N GLU A 400 -0.35 -1.40 10.16
CA GLU A 400 0.42 -2.03 11.23
C GLU A 400 0.38 -1.15 12.48
N THR A 401 0.22 -1.75 13.64
CA THR A 401 0.32 -1.09 14.94
C THR A 401 1.04 -1.98 15.95
N PHE A 402 1.28 -1.47 17.13
CA PHE A 402 1.90 -2.22 18.21
C PHE A 402 1.27 -1.89 19.57
N SER A 403 1.30 -2.86 20.47
CA SER A 403 0.93 -2.66 21.88
C SER A 403 2.11 -2.10 22.67
N ASP A 404 1.80 -1.35 23.70
CA ASP A 404 2.78 -0.85 24.67
C ASP A 404 3.18 -1.93 25.69
N SER A 405 3.96 -1.53 26.70
CA SER A 405 4.41 -2.41 27.80
C SER A 405 3.28 -2.92 28.68
N THR A 406 2.06 -2.38 28.58
CA THR A 406 0.86 -2.84 29.29
C THR A 406 -0.02 -3.74 28.42
N GLY A 407 0.33 -3.90 27.16
CA GLY A 407 -0.43 -4.64 26.16
C GLY A 407 -1.51 -3.79 25.46
N SER A 408 -1.62 -2.50 25.75
CA SER A 408 -2.60 -1.61 25.14
C SER A 408 -2.14 -1.11 23.78
N PHE A 409 -3.04 -1.06 22.80
CA PHE A 409 -2.77 -0.46 21.50
C PHE A 409 -3.90 0.46 21.05
N SER A 410 -3.58 1.40 20.18
CA SER A 410 -4.56 2.22 19.48
C SER A 410 -4.03 2.65 18.13
N THR A 411 -4.92 2.76 17.15
CA THR A 411 -4.61 3.32 15.82
C THR A 411 -5.82 4.05 15.25
N ASN A 412 -5.55 5.08 14.45
CA ASN A 412 -6.55 5.79 13.64
C ASN A 412 -6.07 5.96 12.19
N ASP A 413 -5.15 5.10 11.76
CA ASP A 413 -4.51 5.18 10.44
C ASP A 413 -5.36 4.55 9.34
N ILE A 414 -6.52 3.99 9.66
CA ILE A 414 -7.51 3.50 8.70
C ILE A 414 -8.85 4.20 8.86
N GLY A 415 -9.65 4.16 7.81
CA GLY A 415 -10.97 4.79 7.79
C GLY A 415 -11.80 4.29 6.61
N ILE A 416 -13.02 4.78 6.51
CA ILE A 416 -13.91 4.50 5.39
C ILE A 416 -13.53 5.44 4.24
N PRO A 417 -13.16 4.95 3.05
CA PRO A 417 -12.92 5.79 1.89
C PRO A 417 -14.13 6.69 1.58
N SER A 418 -13.90 7.81 0.91
CA SER A 418 -15.00 8.76 0.58
C SER A 418 -16.04 8.15 -0.36
N ASP A 419 -15.66 7.15 -1.15
CA ASP A 419 -16.52 6.34 -2.00
C ASP A 419 -16.94 5.00 -1.34
N GLY A 420 -16.67 4.84 -0.04
CA GLY A 420 -16.91 3.61 0.72
C GLY A 420 -18.37 3.17 0.64
N VAL A 421 -18.60 1.90 0.27
CA VAL A 421 -19.94 1.32 0.14
C VAL A 421 -20.66 1.27 1.50
N LEU A 422 -21.97 1.47 1.51
CA LEU A 422 -22.76 1.40 2.74
C LEU A 422 -23.00 -0.05 3.17
N GLY A 423 -23.14 -0.26 4.45
CA GLY A 423 -23.41 -1.58 5.04
C GLY A 423 -22.49 -1.92 6.19
N ASP A 424 -22.44 -3.21 6.52
CA ASP A 424 -21.64 -3.71 7.64
C ASP A 424 -20.21 -4.01 7.19
N TRP A 425 -19.28 -3.28 7.75
CA TRP A 425 -17.86 -3.44 7.55
C TRP A 425 -17.24 -4.20 8.72
N LYS A 426 -16.11 -4.84 8.50
CA LYS A 426 -15.43 -5.64 9.50
C LYS A 426 -14.00 -5.18 9.70
N ILE A 427 -13.65 -4.89 10.95
CA ILE A 427 -12.27 -4.59 11.36
C ILE A 427 -11.72 -5.86 12.01
N THR A 428 -10.58 -6.34 11.53
CA THR A 428 -9.89 -7.51 12.09
C THR A 428 -8.51 -7.11 12.58
N ALA A 429 -8.19 -7.42 13.83
CA ALA A 429 -6.83 -7.37 14.34
C ALA A 429 -6.27 -8.78 14.43
N HIS A 430 -5.04 -8.97 13.97
CA HIS A 430 -4.35 -10.24 14.12
C HIS A 430 -2.88 -10.06 14.50
N ASN A 431 -2.39 -10.98 15.28
CA ASN A 431 -0.98 -11.21 15.55
C ASN A 431 -0.62 -12.60 15.00
N ARG A 432 0.51 -13.16 15.43
CA ARG A 432 0.99 -14.43 14.89
C ARG A 432 0.03 -15.63 15.08
N LEU A 433 -0.73 -15.70 16.17
CA LEU A 433 -1.52 -16.88 16.56
C LEU A 433 -2.99 -16.55 16.79
N ASP A 434 -3.30 -15.30 17.13
CA ASP A 434 -4.64 -14.90 17.55
C ASP A 434 -5.19 -13.86 16.59
N SER A 435 -6.51 -13.86 16.46
CA SER A 435 -7.25 -12.83 15.73
C SER A 435 -8.55 -12.51 16.46
N ASN A 436 -8.96 -11.27 16.35
CA ASN A 436 -10.28 -10.82 16.81
C ASN A 436 -10.84 -9.79 15.85
N SER A 437 -12.15 -9.63 15.82
CA SER A 437 -12.81 -8.69 14.92
C SER A 437 -13.96 -7.97 15.59
N VAL A 438 -14.26 -6.76 15.08
CA VAL A 438 -15.42 -5.97 15.42
C VAL A 438 -16.12 -5.54 14.14
N GLU A 439 -17.44 -5.53 14.15
CA GLU A 439 -18.28 -5.04 13.06
C GLU A 439 -18.68 -3.59 13.33
N ILE A 440 -18.70 -2.79 12.28
CA ILE A 440 -19.15 -1.41 12.28
C ILE A 440 -20.12 -1.24 11.10
N ASN A 441 -21.08 -0.34 11.25
CA ASN A 441 -21.98 -0.01 10.16
C ASN A 441 -21.55 1.29 9.48
N VAL A 442 -21.54 1.30 8.16
CA VAL A 442 -21.32 2.51 7.36
C VAL A 442 -22.63 2.93 6.75
N SER A 443 -23.07 4.11 7.10
CA SER A 443 -24.37 4.68 6.69
C SER A 443 -24.23 6.15 6.35
N ILE A 444 -25.25 6.70 5.73
CA ILE A 444 -25.36 8.14 5.51
C ILE A 444 -25.98 8.79 6.77
N PRO A 445 -25.55 9.99 7.14
CA PRO A 445 -26.21 10.72 8.22
C PRO A 445 -27.69 10.92 7.92
N THR A 446 -28.57 10.31 8.71
CA THR A 446 -30.00 10.61 8.63
C THR A 446 -30.22 12.05 9.03
N GLY A 447 -30.75 12.88 8.11
CA GLY A 447 -31.06 14.29 8.34
C GLY A 447 -30.06 15.28 7.76
N LYS A 448 -29.06 14.86 6.97
CA LYS A 448 -28.18 15.78 6.24
C LYS A 448 -28.64 15.99 4.80
N SER A 449 -28.55 17.26 4.43
CA SER A 449 -28.79 17.82 3.11
C SER A 449 -28.05 17.07 2.00
N LEU A 450 -28.69 17.02 0.85
CA LEU A 450 -28.13 16.61 -0.43
C LEU A 450 -26.73 17.20 -0.62
N THR A 451 -25.73 16.37 -0.89
CA THR A 451 -24.36 16.82 -1.22
C THR A 451 -24.09 16.62 -2.70
N LEU A 452 -23.35 17.55 -3.28
CA LEU A 452 -22.96 17.52 -4.70
C LEU A 452 -21.45 17.65 -4.80
N GLN A 453 -20.85 16.81 -5.61
CA GLN A 453 -19.44 16.83 -5.96
C GLN A 453 -19.29 16.82 -7.48
N ILE A 454 -18.39 17.64 -7.98
CA ILE A 454 -18.02 17.68 -9.39
C ILE A 454 -16.49 17.69 -9.45
N GLU A 455 -15.93 16.80 -10.28
CA GLU A 455 -14.49 16.74 -10.50
C GLU A 455 -14.07 17.78 -11.52
N GLY A 456 -13.38 18.82 -11.05
CA GLY A 456 -12.96 19.97 -11.87
C GLY A 456 -13.92 21.15 -11.80
N THR A 457 -13.40 22.32 -12.13
CA THR A 457 -14.14 23.59 -12.15
C THR A 457 -14.16 24.26 -13.52
N GLN A 458 -13.36 23.76 -14.49
CA GLN A 458 -13.28 24.31 -15.85
C GLN A 458 -13.41 23.18 -16.87
N PHE A 459 -14.28 23.38 -17.84
CA PHE A 459 -14.59 22.39 -18.86
C PHE A 459 -14.70 23.04 -20.22
N ALA A 460 -14.38 22.30 -21.28
CA ALA A 460 -14.64 22.70 -22.66
C ALA A 460 -15.91 22.01 -23.19
N THR A 461 -16.46 22.54 -24.28
CA THR A 461 -17.54 21.85 -25.00
C THR A 461 -17.08 20.47 -25.46
N GLY A 462 -17.88 19.44 -25.17
CA GLY A 462 -17.54 18.03 -25.42
C GLY A 462 -16.90 17.30 -24.24
N ASP A 463 -16.45 18.01 -23.22
CA ASP A 463 -15.94 17.37 -21.99
C ASP A 463 -17.06 16.67 -21.21
N ILE A 464 -16.68 15.64 -20.46
CA ILE A 464 -17.61 14.93 -19.58
C ILE A 464 -17.44 15.47 -18.16
N VAL A 465 -18.50 16.08 -17.64
CA VAL A 465 -18.61 16.52 -16.24
C VAL A 465 -19.22 15.38 -15.44
N ILE A 466 -18.53 14.91 -14.42
CA ILE A 466 -19.05 13.89 -13.51
C ILE A 466 -19.78 14.59 -12.35
N ILE A 467 -21.10 14.46 -12.34
CA ILE A 467 -21.99 14.98 -11.30
C ILE A 467 -22.29 13.83 -10.36
N LYS A 468 -21.76 13.86 -9.15
CA LYS A 468 -21.94 12.77 -8.17
C LYS A 468 -22.19 13.34 -6.78
N GLY A 469 -22.70 12.51 -5.88
CA GLY A 469 -22.92 12.91 -4.50
C GLY A 469 -23.80 11.94 -3.74
N VAL A 470 -24.32 12.45 -2.63
CA VAL A 470 -25.15 11.70 -1.68
C VAL A 470 -26.42 12.48 -1.40
N GLY A 471 -27.56 11.81 -1.39
CA GLY A 471 -28.87 12.35 -1.07
C GLY A 471 -29.71 11.38 -0.23
N GLN A 472 -30.97 11.68 0.01
CA GLN A 472 -31.85 10.77 0.74
C GLN A 472 -32.17 9.53 -0.09
N SER A 473 -32.02 8.34 0.50
CA SER A 473 -32.21 7.06 -0.17
C SER A 473 -33.67 6.73 -0.51
N ASP A 474 -34.63 7.46 0.05
CA ASP A 474 -36.05 7.35 -0.24
C ASP A 474 -36.50 8.18 -1.45
N ALA A 475 -35.64 9.11 -1.92
CA ALA A 475 -35.86 9.79 -3.19
C ALA A 475 -35.60 8.81 -4.36
N ASN A 476 -36.60 8.58 -5.20
CA ASN A 476 -36.43 7.71 -6.38
C ASN A 476 -35.55 8.36 -7.48
N ARG A 477 -35.50 9.68 -7.55
CA ARG A 477 -34.82 10.48 -8.57
C ARG A 477 -34.45 11.85 -8.00
N LEU A 478 -33.28 12.33 -8.44
CA LEU A 478 -32.88 13.71 -8.21
C LEU A 478 -33.03 14.52 -9.50
N ALA A 479 -33.50 15.75 -9.38
CA ALA A 479 -33.51 16.72 -10.45
C ALA A 479 -32.14 17.41 -10.51
N VAL A 480 -31.58 17.50 -11.73
CA VAL A 480 -30.33 18.22 -11.99
C VAL A 480 -30.64 19.36 -12.94
N LYS A 481 -30.41 20.60 -12.51
CA LYS A 481 -30.59 21.81 -13.31
C LYS A 481 -29.25 22.48 -13.53
N ILE A 482 -29.03 22.94 -14.78
CA ILE A 482 -27.86 23.73 -15.13
C ILE A 482 -28.35 25.10 -15.53
N THR A 483 -27.89 26.12 -14.84
CA THR A 483 -28.25 27.52 -15.09
C THR A 483 -27.04 28.33 -15.54
N ASN A 484 -27.27 29.34 -16.39
CA ASN A 484 -26.25 30.31 -16.77
C ASN A 484 -26.14 31.44 -15.74
N GLU A 485 -25.25 32.41 -15.96
CA GLU A 485 -25.03 33.58 -15.09
C GLU A 485 -26.25 34.48 -14.90
N SER A 486 -27.28 34.30 -15.74
CA SER A 486 -28.55 35.04 -15.63
C SER A 486 -29.64 34.23 -14.91
N ASP A 487 -29.26 33.13 -14.23
CA ASP A 487 -30.18 32.18 -13.57
C ASP A 487 -31.18 31.50 -14.53
N GLU A 488 -30.93 31.55 -15.85
CA GLU A 488 -31.74 30.87 -16.83
C GLU A 488 -31.36 29.41 -16.91
N VAL A 489 -32.37 28.50 -16.81
CA VAL A 489 -32.15 27.06 -16.91
C VAL A 489 -31.84 26.71 -18.37
N VAL A 490 -30.60 26.33 -18.63
CA VAL A 490 -30.12 25.93 -19.96
C VAL A 490 -30.24 24.42 -20.19
N GLU A 491 -30.27 23.63 -19.11
CA GLU A 491 -30.50 22.20 -19.21
C GLU A 491 -31.15 21.64 -17.93
N SER A 492 -31.99 20.61 -18.09
CA SER A 492 -32.63 19.90 -17.00
C SER A 492 -32.51 18.40 -17.21
N LEU A 493 -31.91 17.72 -16.25
CA LEU A 493 -31.65 16.28 -16.26
C LEU A 493 -32.22 15.63 -15.00
N HIS A 494 -32.22 14.30 -14.97
CA HIS A 494 -32.56 13.55 -13.77
C HIS A 494 -31.55 12.41 -13.61
N THR A 495 -31.20 12.12 -12.37
CA THR A 495 -30.36 10.97 -12.03
C THR A 495 -31.05 10.07 -11.02
N PRO A 496 -31.00 8.74 -11.20
CA PRO A 496 -31.49 7.83 -10.15
C PRO A 496 -30.57 7.93 -8.94
N ILE A 497 -31.15 7.73 -7.78
CA ILE A 497 -30.39 7.54 -6.54
C ILE A 497 -30.39 6.05 -6.20
N THR A 498 -29.24 5.55 -5.76
CA THR A 498 -29.10 4.16 -5.34
C THR A 498 -29.77 3.94 -3.97
N SER A 499 -30.04 2.68 -3.60
CA SER A 499 -30.53 2.32 -2.27
C SER A 499 -29.56 2.74 -1.14
N SER A 500 -28.31 3.01 -1.48
CA SER A 500 -27.30 3.55 -0.59
C SER A 500 -27.29 5.08 -0.52
N GLY A 501 -28.20 5.76 -1.21
CA GLY A 501 -28.28 7.21 -1.25
C GLY A 501 -27.27 7.89 -2.17
N MET A 502 -26.47 7.14 -2.94
CA MET A 502 -25.51 7.71 -3.87
C MET A 502 -26.11 7.96 -5.23
N PHE A 503 -25.67 9.01 -5.91
CA PHE A 503 -26.01 9.27 -7.29
C PHE A 503 -24.76 9.57 -8.11
N TYR A 504 -24.84 9.24 -9.42
CA TYR A 504 -23.77 9.44 -10.37
C TYR A 504 -24.37 9.73 -11.74
N LEU A 505 -24.03 10.90 -12.29
CA LEU A 505 -24.49 11.35 -13.60
C LEU A 505 -23.33 11.90 -14.41
N PRO A 506 -22.81 11.18 -15.42
CA PRO A 506 -21.92 11.76 -16.38
C PRO A 506 -22.74 12.67 -17.33
N TRP A 507 -22.34 13.92 -17.45
CA TRP A 507 -22.94 14.89 -18.34
C TRP A 507 -21.90 15.42 -19.31
N THR A 508 -22.19 15.35 -20.60
CA THR A 508 -21.31 15.91 -21.63
C THR A 508 -21.72 17.35 -21.92
N VAL A 509 -20.77 18.29 -21.80
CA VAL A 509 -21.01 19.70 -22.10
C VAL A 509 -21.44 19.85 -23.57
N PRO A 510 -22.68 20.33 -23.85
CA PRO A 510 -23.15 20.44 -25.22
C PRO A 510 -22.40 21.50 -26.05
N ALA A 511 -22.27 21.27 -27.36
CA ALA A 511 -21.58 22.19 -28.27
C ALA A 511 -22.23 23.58 -28.40
N GLY A 512 -23.42 23.78 -27.86
CA GLY A 512 -24.17 25.06 -27.94
C GLY A 512 -24.07 25.91 -26.67
N PHE A 513 -23.22 25.53 -25.71
CA PHE A 513 -22.99 26.32 -24.50
C PHE A 513 -21.98 27.44 -24.78
N ASP A 514 -22.32 28.65 -24.40
CA ASP A 514 -21.43 29.80 -24.47
C ASP A 514 -20.34 29.74 -23.39
N THR A 515 -19.21 30.40 -23.61
CA THR A 515 -18.18 30.59 -22.59
C THR A 515 -18.74 31.39 -21.43
N GLY A 516 -18.64 30.90 -20.21
CA GLY A 516 -19.17 31.55 -19.02
C GLY A 516 -19.28 30.64 -17.80
N THR A 517 -19.77 31.19 -16.72
CA THR A 517 -20.05 30.47 -15.47
C THR A 517 -21.41 29.83 -15.53
N TYR A 518 -21.50 28.57 -15.13
CA TYR A 518 -22.73 27.82 -15.02
C TYR A 518 -22.85 27.21 -13.63
N THR A 519 -24.08 27.22 -13.10
CA THR A 519 -24.38 26.59 -11.82
C THR A 519 -25.11 25.27 -12.05
N ILE A 520 -24.55 24.19 -11.56
CA ILE A 520 -25.18 22.88 -11.54
C ILE A 520 -25.85 22.72 -10.18
N THR A 521 -27.17 22.57 -10.17
CA THR A 521 -27.98 22.35 -8.96
C THR A 521 -28.60 20.99 -9.00
N VAL A 522 -28.35 20.19 -7.98
CA VAL A 522 -29.03 18.91 -7.75
C VAL A 522 -30.03 19.10 -6.63
N SER A 523 -31.26 18.60 -6.79
CA SER A 523 -32.32 18.74 -5.80
C SER A 523 -33.18 17.49 -5.69
N ASP A 524 -33.64 17.19 -4.50
CA ASP A 524 -34.80 16.36 -4.20
C ASP A 524 -36.01 17.27 -3.79
N ASP A 525 -37.06 16.68 -3.24
CA ASP A 525 -38.26 17.43 -2.85
C ASP A 525 -38.05 18.38 -1.64
N GLU A 526 -37.01 18.18 -0.85
CA GLU A 526 -36.75 18.90 0.40
C GLU A 526 -35.42 19.66 0.42
N ASN A 527 -34.41 19.19 -0.33
CA ASN A 527 -33.03 19.70 -0.28
C ASN A 527 -32.49 20.04 -1.66
N SER A 528 -31.54 20.94 -1.69
CA SER A 528 -30.75 21.24 -2.91
C SER A 528 -29.30 21.53 -2.57
N SER A 529 -28.43 21.18 -3.51
CA SER A 529 -27.00 21.49 -3.47
C SER A 529 -26.54 22.01 -4.82
N SER A 530 -25.70 23.02 -4.86
CA SER A 530 -25.25 23.67 -6.09
C SER A 530 -23.73 23.74 -6.15
N PHE A 531 -23.21 23.73 -7.37
CA PHE A 531 -21.79 23.82 -7.67
C PHE A 531 -21.59 24.65 -8.93
N GLU A 532 -20.61 25.57 -8.91
CA GLU A 532 -20.30 26.43 -10.05
C GLU A 532 -19.15 25.86 -10.88
N ILE A 533 -19.34 25.84 -12.18
CA ILE A 533 -18.32 25.46 -13.17
C ILE A 533 -18.16 26.55 -14.20
N PHE A 534 -17.00 26.62 -14.83
CA PHE A 534 -16.70 27.51 -15.94
C PHE A 534 -16.57 26.72 -17.24
N ILE A 535 -17.32 27.10 -18.28
CA ILE A 535 -17.24 26.51 -19.62
C ILE A 535 -16.46 27.47 -20.52
N GLN A 536 -15.42 26.97 -21.20
CA GLN A 536 -14.52 27.72 -22.05
C GLN A 536 -14.60 27.31 -23.53
#